data_f57fd6acb77a17ec4caa770fda77cf4d
#
_entry.id   f57fd6acb77a17ec4caa770fda77cf4d
#
_cell.length_a   1.000
_cell.length_b   1.000
_cell.length_c   1.000
_cell.angle_alpha   90.00
_cell.angle_beta   90.00
_cell.angle_gamma   90.00
#
_symmetry.space_group_name_H-M   'P 1'
#
loop_
_entity.id
_entity.type
_entity.pdbx_description
1 polymer ?
#
loop_
_entity_poly.entity_id
_entity_poly.type
_entity_poly.pdbx_seq_one_letter_code
_entity_poly.pdbx_strand_id
1 'polypeptide(L)'
;MKARLNYGWRLLATGMSFVVFGVCGLLFSVLVFPLAWLWPHRASRQRMVTTIIHWFFRALVAFLQWVGVMELDVAGAAALRDSGPVVVVANHPTYLDVVVLLALTPSACCVVKNAHWGNPCFWGIVRAAEYVSNADPVELVEASARQIAAGYTMIIFPEGTRSPAPNRLHAFSRGFAHIALKAATPILPVLIDCDPPAFTKQMRWYDVPSRAFRIRVSVLEPVAADQLIAHEGSPEGSPDGSHESPSPALAARTLTSAIEAHINQRLFDYGFFETGN
;
A
#
# COMPACT_ATOMS: atom_id res chain seq x y z
N MET A 1 0.25 -37.00 12.51
CA MET A 1 1.65 -36.63 12.79
C MET A 1 2.14 -35.58 11.81
N LYS A 2 2.05 -35.74 10.48
CA LYS A 2 2.50 -34.76 9.45
C LYS A 2 1.86 -33.37 9.59
N ALA A 3 0.55 -33.26 9.89
CA ALA A 3 -0.14 -31.99 10.03
C ALA A 3 0.36 -31.17 11.25
N ARG A 4 0.65 -31.81 12.38
CA ARG A 4 1.20 -31.15 13.58
C ARG A 4 2.62 -30.66 13.35
N LEU A 5 3.43 -31.43 12.61
CA LEU A 5 4.80 -31.08 12.27
C LEU A 5 4.81 -29.85 11.31
N ASN A 6 3.91 -29.86 10.33
CA ASN A 6 3.76 -28.75 9.39
C ASN A 6 3.28 -27.46 10.09
N TYR A 7 2.34 -27.56 11.03
CA TYR A 7 1.90 -26.42 11.84
C TYR A 7 3.04 -25.88 12.70
N GLY A 8 3.79 -26.75 13.39
CA GLY A 8 4.96 -26.36 14.20
C GLY A 8 6.03 -25.66 13.36
N TRP A 9 6.32 -26.16 12.16
CA TRP A 9 7.23 -25.52 11.22
C TRP A 9 6.78 -24.11 10.83
N ARG A 10 5.50 -23.93 10.49
CA ARG A 10 4.96 -22.62 10.11
C ARG A 10 4.99 -21.64 11.26
N LEU A 11 4.64 -22.09 12.47
CA LEU A 11 4.71 -21.23 13.65
C LEU A 11 6.15 -20.76 13.90
N LEU A 12 7.13 -21.70 13.82
CA LEU A 12 8.54 -21.38 13.97
C LEU A 12 9.02 -20.41 12.86
N ALA A 13 8.72 -20.72 11.61
CA ALA A 13 9.13 -19.91 10.47
C ALA A 13 8.48 -18.51 10.50
N THR A 14 7.22 -18.41 10.90
CA THR A 14 6.54 -17.14 11.11
C THR A 14 7.19 -16.33 12.23
N GLY A 15 7.43 -16.97 13.39
CA GLY A 15 8.13 -16.32 14.52
C GLY A 15 9.51 -15.82 14.13
N MET A 16 10.28 -16.66 13.43
CA MET A 16 11.60 -16.28 12.89
C MET A 16 11.51 -15.09 11.93
N SER A 17 10.50 -15.04 11.07
CA SER A 17 10.29 -13.94 10.15
C SER A 17 10.02 -12.61 10.88
N PHE A 18 9.24 -12.64 11.97
CA PHE A 18 9.04 -11.46 12.83
C PHE A 18 10.33 -11.03 13.54
N VAL A 19 11.11 -11.99 14.01
CA VAL A 19 12.43 -11.69 14.63
C VAL A 19 13.36 -11.06 13.60
N VAL A 20 13.49 -11.65 12.42
CA VAL A 20 14.32 -11.10 11.32
C VAL A 20 13.85 -9.69 10.96
N PHE A 21 12.54 -9.50 10.76
CA PHE A 21 11.98 -8.19 10.45
C PHE A 21 12.27 -7.15 11.56
N GLY A 22 12.04 -7.51 12.83
CA GLY A 22 12.27 -6.62 13.97
C GLY A 22 13.74 -6.29 14.16
N VAL A 23 14.62 -7.29 14.12
CA VAL A 23 16.07 -7.10 14.24
C VAL A 23 16.63 -6.27 13.09
N CYS A 24 16.27 -6.59 11.85
CA CYS A 24 16.71 -5.79 10.70
C CYS A 24 16.15 -4.36 10.74
N GLY A 25 14.87 -4.19 11.11
CA GLY A 25 14.26 -2.87 11.28
C GLY A 25 15.00 -2.03 12.33
N LEU A 26 15.34 -2.64 13.46
CA LEU A 26 16.13 -1.98 14.51
C LEU A 26 17.55 -1.63 14.04
N LEU A 27 18.25 -2.57 13.39
CA LEU A 27 19.58 -2.34 12.84
C LEU A 27 19.56 -1.22 11.79
N PHE A 28 18.59 -1.20 10.90
CA PHE A 28 18.44 -0.10 9.95
C PHE A 28 18.17 1.23 10.65
N SER A 29 17.29 1.25 11.65
CA SER A 29 16.94 2.47 12.39
C SER A 29 18.13 3.02 13.19
N VAL A 30 18.98 2.16 13.76
CA VAL A 30 20.06 2.57 14.66
C VAL A 30 21.40 2.75 13.95
N LEU A 31 21.67 1.97 12.89
CA LEU A 31 22.97 2.00 12.21
C LEU A 31 22.88 2.60 10.82
N VAL A 32 22.03 2.06 9.94
CA VAL A 32 22.05 2.40 8.51
C VAL A 32 21.50 3.81 8.28
N PHE A 33 20.37 4.14 8.88
CA PHE A 33 19.73 5.44 8.62
C PHE A 33 20.45 6.62 9.30
N PRO A 34 21.00 6.54 10.52
CA PRO A 34 21.86 7.59 11.03
C PRO A 34 23.11 7.82 10.17
N LEU A 35 23.75 6.75 9.64
CA LEU A 35 24.86 6.89 8.70
C LEU A 35 24.44 7.53 7.38
N ALA A 36 23.22 7.25 6.91
CA ALA A 36 22.68 7.90 5.72
C ALA A 36 22.57 9.43 5.88
N TRP A 37 22.38 9.95 7.12
CA TRP A 37 22.34 11.40 7.39
C TRP A 37 23.68 12.10 7.16
N LEU A 38 24.80 11.35 7.10
CA LEU A 38 26.11 11.89 6.72
C LEU A 38 26.18 12.20 5.21
N TRP A 39 25.20 11.72 4.43
CA TRP A 39 25.15 12.00 2.99
C TRP A 39 24.61 13.42 2.74
N PRO A 40 25.38 14.31 2.09
CA PRO A 40 25.07 15.73 2.05
C PRO A 40 23.83 16.07 1.21
N HIS A 41 23.55 15.28 0.16
CA HIS A 41 22.47 15.57 -0.77
C HIS A 41 21.18 14.80 -0.38
N ARG A 42 20.15 15.54 0.08
CA ARG A 42 18.86 15.01 0.54
C ARG A 42 18.21 14.05 -0.47
N ALA A 43 18.10 14.46 -1.75
CA ALA A 43 17.47 13.64 -2.79
C ALA A 43 18.22 12.32 -3.05
N SER A 44 19.56 12.33 -3.06
CA SER A 44 20.36 11.11 -3.23
C SER A 44 20.25 10.19 -2.02
N ARG A 45 20.23 10.76 -0.81
CA ARG A 45 20.03 10.04 0.44
C ARG A 45 18.67 9.33 0.45
N GLN A 46 17.59 10.04 0.13
CA GLN A 46 16.24 9.47 0.08
C GLN A 46 16.17 8.33 -0.95
N ARG A 47 16.72 8.50 -2.15
CA ARG A 47 16.80 7.43 -3.17
C ARG A 47 17.57 6.21 -2.67
N MET A 48 18.71 6.40 -2.04
CA MET A 48 19.49 5.30 -1.46
C MET A 48 18.66 4.54 -0.41
N VAL A 49 18.04 5.26 0.51
CA VAL A 49 17.24 4.66 1.59
C VAL A 49 16.02 3.89 1.04
N THR A 50 15.27 4.47 0.11
CA THR A 50 14.11 3.79 -0.51
C THR A 50 14.54 2.57 -1.30
N THR A 51 15.70 2.61 -1.97
CA THR A 51 16.30 1.46 -2.65
C THR A 51 16.67 0.35 -1.67
N ILE A 52 17.31 0.68 -0.54
CA ILE A 52 17.61 -0.30 0.53
C ILE A 52 16.35 -0.94 1.06
N ILE A 53 15.31 -0.15 1.33
CA ILE A 53 14.01 -0.63 1.81
C ILE A 53 13.37 -1.58 0.78
N HIS A 54 13.36 -1.19 -0.49
CA HIS A 54 12.82 -2.02 -1.58
C HIS A 54 13.51 -3.39 -1.63
N TRP A 55 14.83 -3.43 -1.65
CA TRP A 55 15.59 -4.68 -1.71
C TRP A 55 15.45 -5.51 -0.44
N PHE A 56 15.39 -4.88 0.72
CA PHE A 56 15.13 -5.57 1.97
C PHE A 56 13.77 -6.27 1.96
N PHE A 57 12.70 -5.59 1.53
CA PHE A 57 11.37 -6.22 1.46
C PHE A 57 11.29 -7.28 0.37
N ARG A 58 11.97 -7.10 -0.75
CA ARG A 58 12.11 -8.18 -1.76
C ARG A 58 12.77 -9.43 -1.17
N ALA A 59 13.84 -9.25 -0.44
CA ALA A 59 14.54 -10.37 0.22
C ALA A 59 13.65 -11.01 1.29
N LEU A 60 12.90 -10.22 2.06
CA LEU A 60 11.97 -10.72 3.07
C LEU A 60 10.82 -11.52 2.42
N VAL A 61 10.22 -11.03 1.35
CA VAL A 61 9.19 -11.73 0.59
C VAL A 61 9.74 -13.03 0.01
N ALA A 62 10.92 -13.00 -0.59
CA ALA A 62 11.58 -14.20 -1.11
C ALA A 62 11.87 -15.22 0.00
N PHE A 63 12.30 -14.76 1.17
CA PHE A 63 12.51 -15.62 2.34
C PHE A 63 11.21 -16.28 2.81
N LEU A 64 10.11 -15.52 2.93
CA LEU A 64 8.80 -16.07 3.32
C LEU A 64 8.28 -17.14 2.35
N GLN A 65 8.54 -16.97 1.04
CA GLN A 65 8.23 -17.94 0.01
C GLN A 65 9.13 -19.19 0.14
N TRP A 66 10.44 -18.97 0.32
CA TRP A 66 11.42 -20.06 0.44
C TRP A 66 11.16 -20.97 1.64
N VAL A 67 10.78 -20.39 2.80
CA VAL A 67 10.42 -21.20 3.99
C VAL A 67 9.02 -21.83 3.89
N GLY A 68 8.27 -21.59 2.81
CA GLY A 68 6.96 -22.19 2.55
C GLY A 68 5.82 -21.69 3.44
N VAL A 69 5.96 -20.49 3.98
CA VAL A 69 4.92 -19.84 4.80
C VAL A 69 3.94 -19.08 3.92
N MET A 70 4.43 -18.46 2.82
CA MET A 70 3.68 -17.60 1.92
C MET A 70 3.90 -18.00 0.47
N GLU A 71 2.87 -17.85 -0.34
CA GLU A 71 2.94 -17.83 -1.80
C GLU A 71 2.56 -16.42 -2.25
N LEU A 72 3.21 -15.92 -3.30
CA LEU A 72 2.90 -14.62 -3.90
C LEU A 72 2.57 -14.78 -5.37
N ASP A 73 1.40 -14.32 -5.76
CA ASP A 73 0.92 -14.27 -7.14
C ASP A 73 0.65 -12.80 -7.52
N VAL A 74 1.24 -12.33 -8.62
CA VAL A 74 1.17 -10.92 -9.01
C VAL A 74 0.78 -10.80 -10.47
N ALA A 75 -0.38 -10.22 -10.73
CA ALA A 75 -0.83 -9.82 -12.04
C ALA A 75 -0.61 -8.32 -12.26
N GLY A 76 -0.11 -7.93 -13.42
CA GLY A 76 0.09 -6.52 -13.77
C GLY A 76 1.29 -5.84 -13.09
N ALA A 77 2.26 -6.60 -12.56
CA ALA A 77 3.43 -6.05 -11.85
C ALA A 77 4.26 -5.03 -12.65
N ALA A 78 4.19 -5.07 -13.98
CA ALA A 78 4.86 -4.10 -14.83
C ALA A 78 4.37 -2.66 -14.57
N ALA A 79 3.06 -2.48 -14.36
CA ALA A 79 2.50 -1.15 -14.10
C ALA A 79 3.06 -0.51 -12.83
N LEU A 80 3.37 -1.28 -11.77
CA LEU A 80 4.01 -0.73 -10.55
C LEU A 80 5.45 -0.25 -10.79
N ARG A 81 6.12 -0.76 -11.82
CA ARG A 81 7.50 -0.39 -12.16
C ARG A 81 7.60 0.69 -13.20
N ASP A 82 6.68 0.65 -14.19
CA ASP A 82 6.84 1.36 -15.45
C ASP A 82 5.91 2.58 -15.57
N SER A 83 4.87 2.70 -14.72
CA SER A 83 3.93 3.82 -14.75
C SER A 83 4.51 5.18 -14.29
N GLY A 84 5.76 5.22 -13.81
CA GLY A 84 6.32 6.42 -13.20
C GLY A 84 5.69 6.76 -11.85
N PRO A 85 5.81 8.01 -11.40
CA PRO A 85 5.21 8.45 -10.15
C PRO A 85 3.67 8.48 -10.25
N VAL A 86 3.00 7.64 -9.47
CA VAL A 86 1.54 7.52 -9.41
C VAL A 86 1.05 7.43 -7.97
N VAL A 87 -0.24 7.59 -7.76
CA VAL A 87 -0.89 7.25 -6.48
C VAL A 87 -1.40 5.83 -6.55
N VAL A 88 -0.71 4.90 -5.90
CA VAL A 88 -1.17 3.52 -5.71
C VAL A 88 -2.22 3.50 -4.60
N VAL A 89 -3.42 3.05 -4.93
CA VAL A 89 -4.54 2.89 -3.99
C VAL A 89 -4.87 1.42 -3.84
N ALA A 90 -4.67 0.86 -2.67
CA ALA A 90 -4.86 -0.56 -2.39
C ALA A 90 -5.78 -0.81 -1.19
N ASN A 91 -6.55 -1.90 -1.22
CA ASN A 91 -7.18 -2.44 -0.01
C ASN A 91 -6.13 -3.07 0.91
N HIS A 92 -6.47 -3.30 2.18
CA HIS A 92 -5.50 -3.65 3.21
C HIS A 92 -5.91 -4.88 4.05
N PRO A 93 -5.96 -6.09 3.47
CA PRO A 93 -6.37 -7.29 4.21
C PRO A 93 -5.38 -7.75 5.28
N THR A 94 -4.05 -7.55 5.07
CA THR A 94 -3.02 -8.12 5.96
C THR A 94 -1.94 -7.11 6.36
N TYR A 95 -1.14 -7.43 7.36
CA TYR A 95 0.07 -6.64 7.68
C TYR A 95 1.13 -6.67 6.58
N LEU A 96 1.12 -7.72 5.73
CA LEU A 96 2.15 -7.92 4.72
C LEU A 96 1.92 -7.10 3.45
N ASP A 97 0.76 -6.46 3.28
CA ASP A 97 0.43 -5.72 2.07
C ASP A 97 1.42 -4.59 1.79
N VAL A 98 1.80 -3.83 2.83
CA VAL A 98 2.82 -2.78 2.73
C VAL A 98 4.17 -3.38 2.32
N VAL A 99 4.55 -4.52 2.93
CA VAL A 99 5.80 -5.23 2.64
C VAL A 99 5.83 -5.68 1.18
N VAL A 100 4.73 -6.27 0.70
CA VAL A 100 4.62 -6.77 -0.67
C VAL A 100 4.63 -5.61 -1.67
N LEU A 101 3.85 -4.55 -1.44
CA LEU A 101 3.82 -3.39 -2.35
C LEU A 101 5.17 -2.69 -2.41
N LEU A 102 5.87 -2.50 -1.29
CA LEU A 102 7.23 -1.93 -1.28
C LEU A 102 8.26 -2.85 -1.96
N ALA A 103 8.06 -4.17 -1.89
CA ALA A 103 8.90 -5.13 -2.60
C ALA A 103 8.65 -5.12 -4.12
N LEU A 104 7.47 -4.72 -4.57
CA LEU A 104 7.08 -4.68 -5.99
C LEU A 104 7.31 -3.32 -6.64
N THR A 105 7.30 -2.22 -5.83
CA THR A 105 7.34 -0.84 -6.33
C THR A 105 8.69 -0.20 -6.00
N PRO A 106 9.59 -0.04 -6.97
CA PRO A 106 10.80 0.76 -6.78
C PRO A 106 10.45 2.23 -6.48
N SER A 107 11.29 2.92 -5.75
CA SER A 107 11.11 4.36 -5.44
C SER A 107 9.72 4.69 -4.86
N ALA A 108 9.22 3.84 -3.96
CA ALA A 108 7.94 4.06 -3.31
C ALA A 108 8.07 4.87 -2.01
N CYS A 109 7.08 5.71 -1.77
CA CYS A 109 6.82 6.39 -0.52
C CYS A 109 5.45 5.96 0.02
N CYS A 110 5.29 5.88 1.33
CA CYS A 110 4.03 5.45 1.94
C CYS A 110 3.44 6.53 2.84
N VAL A 111 2.11 6.56 2.90
CA VAL A 111 1.41 7.24 4.00
C VAL A 111 1.43 6.33 5.23
N VAL A 112 1.99 6.82 6.32
CA VAL A 112 2.18 6.07 7.55
C VAL A 112 1.35 6.70 8.68
N LYS A 113 0.61 5.85 9.39
CA LYS A 113 -0.19 6.29 10.52
C LYS A 113 0.68 6.95 11.61
N ASN A 114 0.26 8.10 12.10
CA ASN A 114 1.02 8.89 13.09
C ASN A 114 1.45 8.08 14.32
N ALA A 115 0.63 7.13 14.78
CA ALA A 115 0.95 6.26 15.90
C ALA A 115 2.26 5.44 15.73
N HIS A 116 2.72 5.22 14.49
CA HIS A 116 3.96 4.47 14.22
C HIS A 116 5.22 5.35 14.25
N TRP A 117 5.08 6.66 14.27
CA TRP A 117 6.22 7.60 14.27
C TRP A 117 7.02 7.61 15.57
N GLY A 118 6.40 7.17 16.69
CA GLY A 118 7.07 6.98 17.97
C GLY A 118 7.65 5.58 18.20
N ASN A 119 7.41 4.64 17.28
CA ASN A 119 7.90 3.26 17.43
C ASN A 119 9.37 3.16 17.01
N PRO A 120 10.30 2.74 17.90
CA PRO A 120 11.73 2.68 17.61
C PRO A 120 12.09 1.79 16.40
N CYS A 121 11.31 0.73 16.11
CA CYS A 121 11.52 -0.13 14.96
C CYS A 121 11.18 0.55 13.61
N PHE A 122 10.32 1.57 13.62
CA PHE A 122 9.87 2.29 12.42
C PHE A 122 10.42 3.71 12.32
N TRP A 123 10.81 4.31 13.45
CA TRP A 123 11.22 5.71 13.53
C TRP A 123 12.32 6.09 12.51
N GLY A 124 13.36 5.27 12.41
CA GLY A 124 14.47 5.50 11.48
C GLY A 124 14.01 5.38 10.02
N ILE A 125 13.20 4.35 9.73
CA ILE A 125 12.70 4.07 8.37
C ILE A 125 11.83 5.23 7.87
N VAL A 126 10.80 5.62 8.65
CA VAL A 126 9.82 6.63 8.22
C VAL A 126 10.47 7.99 7.99
N ARG A 127 11.48 8.34 8.78
CA ARG A 127 12.21 9.61 8.64
C ARG A 127 13.23 9.58 7.51
N ALA A 128 14.02 8.52 7.40
CA ALA A 128 15.07 8.42 6.39
C ALA A 128 14.51 8.22 4.98
N ALA A 129 13.39 7.52 4.83
CA ALA A 129 12.66 7.38 3.58
C ALA A 129 11.74 8.58 3.27
N GLU A 130 11.62 9.53 4.20
CA GLU A 130 10.73 10.69 4.09
C GLU A 130 9.25 10.28 3.83
N TYR A 131 8.79 9.25 4.52
CA TYR A 131 7.39 8.83 4.46
C TYR A 131 6.48 9.92 5.01
N VAL A 132 5.22 9.92 4.60
CA VAL A 132 4.27 10.98 4.93
C VAL A 132 3.38 10.57 6.09
N SER A 133 3.23 11.45 7.09
CA SER A 133 2.32 11.22 8.22
C SER A 133 0.88 11.58 7.85
N ASN A 134 -0.07 10.83 8.40
CA ASN A 134 -1.51 11.16 8.29
C ASN A 134 -2.03 12.00 9.46
N ALA A 135 -1.16 12.65 10.23
CA ALA A 135 -1.55 13.44 11.40
C ALA A 135 -2.33 14.72 11.03
N ASP A 136 -1.90 15.38 9.97
CA ASP A 136 -2.50 16.61 9.45
C ASP A 136 -2.97 16.39 8.01
N PRO A 137 -4.26 16.56 7.69
CA PRO A 137 -4.79 16.34 6.34
C PRO A 137 -4.21 17.30 5.28
N VAL A 138 -3.89 18.53 5.64
CA VAL A 138 -3.34 19.51 4.70
C VAL A 138 -1.89 19.16 4.39
N GLU A 139 -1.07 18.93 5.42
CA GLU A 139 0.32 18.53 5.26
C GLU A 139 0.44 17.16 4.56
N LEU A 140 -0.49 16.23 4.81
CA LEU A 140 -0.56 14.96 4.09
C LEU A 140 -0.63 15.18 2.58
N VAL A 141 -1.52 16.05 2.10
CA VAL A 141 -1.69 16.32 0.66
C VAL A 141 -0.46 17.02 0.09
N GLU A 142 0.02 18.06 0.76
CA GLU A 142 1.17 18.85 0.30
C GLU A 142 2.47 18.01 0.29
N ALA A 143 2.74 17.26 1.36
CA ALA A 143 3.92 16.41 1.43
C ALA A 143 3.87 15.28 0.40
N SER A 144 2.71 14.64 0.20
CA SER A 144 2.55 13.59 -0.81
C SER A 144 2.75 14.13 -2.23
N ALA A 145 2.20 15.29 -2.55
CA ALA A 145 2.39 15.93 -3.85
C ALA A 145 3.88 16.27 -4.10
N ARG A 146 4.60 16.74 -3.05
CA ARG A 146 6.05 16.96 -3.16
C ARG A 146 6.82 15.67 -3.43
N GLN A 147 6.44 14.55 -2.81
CA GLN A 147 7.09 13.26 -3.05
C GLN A 147 6.84 12.75 -4.48
N ILE A 148 5.62 12.90 -4.99
CA ILE A 148 5.27 12.55 -6.38
C ILE A 148 6.09 13.41 -7.36
N ALA A 149 6.16 14.72 -7.15
CA ALA A 149 6.97 15.62 -7.96
C ALA A 149 8.48 15.31 -7.90
N ALA A 150 8.96 14.71 -6.80
CA ALA A 150 10.33 14.23 -6.65
C ALA A 150 10.59 12.88 -7.34
N GLY A 151 9.57 12.27 -7.95
CA GLY A 151 9.68 11.01 -8.69
C GLY A 151 9.35 9.76 -7.90
N TYR A 152 8.65 9.89 -6.76
CA TYR A 152 8.24 8.74 -5.93
C TYR A 152 6.78 8.35 -6.18
N THR A 153 6.53 7.06 -6.28
CA THR A 153 5.17 6.50 -6.25
C THR A 153 4.64 6.53 -4.81
N MET A 154 3.42 7.06 -4.65
CA MET A 154 2.78 7.17 -3.33
C MET A 154 1.84 5.99 -3.08
N ILE A 155 2.14 5.13 -2.10
CA ILE A 155 1.29 4.01 -1.70
C ILE A 155 0.35 4.46 -0.58
N ILE A 156 -0.96 4.26 -0.80
CA ILE A 156 -2.00 4.68 0.14
C ILE A 156 -3.00 3.54 0.33
N PHE A 157 -3.33 3.26 1.59
CA PHE A 157 -4.44 2.40 1.99
C PHE A 157 -5.58 3.29 2.49
N PRO A 158 -6.58 3.59 1.64
CA PRO A 158 -7.60 4.61 1.95
C PRO A 158 -8.53 4.21 3.08
N GLU A 159 -8.57 2.95 3.44
CA GLU A 159 -9.30 2.43 4.60
C GLU A 159 -8.72 2.93 5.94
N GLY A 160 -7.47 3.38 5.98
CA GLY A 160 -6.78 3.85 7.20
C GLY A 160 -6.54 2.76 8.26
N THR A 161 -7.00 1.55 8.02
CA THR A 161 -6.81 0.36 8.85
C THR A 161 -6.92 -0.89 7.98
N ARG A 162 -6.60 -2.08 8.52
CA ARG A 162 -6.79 -3.33 7.78
C ARG A 162 -8.28 -3.60 7.56
N SER A 163 -8.60 -4.12 6.37
CA SER A 163 -9.95 -4.50 5.97
C SER A 163 -10.62 -5.39 7.01
N PRO A 164 -11.94 -5.24 7.24
CA PRO A 164 -12.64 -5.97 8.30
C PRO A 164 -12.78 -7.47 8.02
N ALA A 165 -12.81 -7.84 6.73
CA ALA A 165 -12.87 -9.22 6.25
C ALA A 165 -12.29 -9.28 4.83
N PRO A 166 -11.93 -10.46 4.30
CA PRO A 166 -11.36 -10.59 2.96
C PRO A 166 -12.21 -9.97 1.85
N ASN A 167 -13.53 -10.05 2.01
CA ASN A 167 -14.52 -9.60 1.04
C ASN A 167 -15.26 -8.32 1.45
N ARG A 168 -14.73 -7.56 2.39
CA ARG A 168 -15.39 -6.35 2.89
C ARG A 168 -14.38 -5.26 3.14
N LEU A 169 -14.62 -4.09 2.57
CA LEU A 169 -13.79 -2.91 2.73
C LEU A 169 -14.39 -1.96 3.77
N HIS A 170 -13.55 -1.17 4.41
CA HIS A 170 -14.00 0.05 5.06
C HIS A 170 -14.20 1.14 4.01
N ALA A 171 -15.05 2.13 4.32
CA ALA A 171 -15.24 3.30 3.48
C ALA A 171 -13.89 4.03 3.25
N PHE A 172 -13.65 4.46 2.02
CA PHE A 172 -12.41 5.11 1.65
C PHE A 172 -12.35 6.56 2.13
N SER A 173 -11.24 6.93 2.71
CA SER A 173 -10.91 8.32 3.01
C SER A 173 -10.54 9.07 1.72
N ARG A 174 -10.88 10.37 1.65
CA ARG A 174 -10.66 11.20 0.45
C ARG A 174 -9.21 11.66 0.26
N GLY A 175 -8.32 11.33 1.18
CA GLY A 175 -6.93 11.82 1.16
C GLY A 175 -6.21 11.52 -0.14
N PHE A 176 -6.32 10.28 -0.67
CA PHE A 176 -5.68 9.89 -1.92
C PHE A 176 -6.19 10.69 -3.13
N ALA A 177 -7.49 10.99 -3.16
CA ALA A 177 -8.10 11.75 -4.24
C ALA A 177 -7.59 13.21 -4.26
N HIS A 178 -7.51 13.85 -3.09
CA HIS A 178 -6.89 15.18 -2.98
C HIS A 178 -5.42 15.16 -3.40
N ILE A 179 -4.67 14.12 -3.06
CA ILE A 179 -3.27 13.98 -3.47
C ILE A 179 -3.16 13.84 -4.99
N ALA A 180 -3.96 12.95 -5.60
CA ALA A 180 -3.93 12.73 -7.05
C ALA A 180 -4.29 14.01 -7.83
N LEU A 181 -5.33 14.72 -7.38
CA LEU A 181 -5.74 16.00 -7.97
C LEU A 181 -4.65 17.07 -7.81
N LYS A 182 -4.07 17.21 -6.62
CA LYS A 182 -3.02 18.20 -6.34
C LYS A 182 -1.74 17.94 -7.14
N ALA A 183 -1.35 16.67 -7.27
CA ALA A 183 -0.16 16.26 -8.00
C ALA A 183 -0.40 16.10 -9.52
N ALA A 184 -1.63 16.27 -10.00
CA ALA A 184 -2.04 16.00 -11.39
C ALA A 184 -1.51 14.65 -11.90
N THR A 185 -1.68 13.59 -11.10
CA THR A 185 -1.11 12.26 -11.36
C THR A 185 -2.20 11.19 -11.41
N PRO A 186 -2.04 10.13 -12.22
CA PRO A 186 -2.98 9.02 -12.25
C PRO A 186 -3.05 8.27 -10.91
N ILE A 187 -4.18 7.63 -10.70
CA ILE A 187 -4.38 6.64 -9.64
C ILE A 187 -4.18 5.26 -10.24
N LEU A 188 -3.40 4.43 -9.57
CA LEU A 188 -3.17 3.03 -9.92
C LEU A 188 -3.87 2.16 -8.85
N PRO A 189 -5.08 1.64 -9.14
CA PRO A 189 -5.78 0.77 -8.20
C PRO A 189 -5.10 -0.59 -8.13
N VAL A 190 -4.96 -1.12 -6.92
CA VAL A 190 -4.37 -2.44 -6.66
C VAL A 190 -5.27 -3.23 -5.73
N LEU A 191 -5.58 -4.45 -6.13
CA LEU A 191 -6.34 -5.39 -5.32
C LEU A 191 -5.39 -6.36 -4.64
N ILE A 192 -5.61 -6.56 -3.35
CA ILE A 192 -4.85 -7.54 -2.56
C ILE A 192 -5.82 -8.49 -1.89
N ASP A 193 -5.54 -9.78 -2.04
CA ASP A 193 -6.26 -10.85 -1.36
C ASP A 193 -5.28 -11.78 -0.64
N CYS A 194 -5.75 -12.43 0.42
CA CYS A 194 -4.95 -13.35 1.21
C CYS A 194 -5.78 -14.59 1.59
N ASP A 195 -5.45 -15.73 1.00
CA ASP A 195 -6.15 -17.01 1.22
C ASP A 195 -5.18 -18.14 1.64
N PRO A 196 -5.43 -18.81 2.76
CA PRO A 196 -6.36 -18.45 3.83
C PRO A 196 -5.96 -17.12 4.51
N PRO A 197 -6.91 -16.40 5.14
CA PRO A 197 -6.61 -15.16 5.83
C PRO A 197 -5.47 -15.33 6.83
N ALA A 198 -4.50 -14.42 6.76
CA ALA A 198 -3.34 -14.40 7.65
C ALA A 198 -3.03 -12.97 8.08
N PHE A 199 -2.63 -12.79 9.34
CA PHE A 199 -2.26 -11.49 9.90
C PHE A 199 -3.33 -10.41 9.74
N THR A 200 -4.60 -10.80 9.74
CA THR A 200 -5.73 -9.86 9.76
C THR A 200 -5.76 -9.08 11.08
N LYS A 201 -6.65 -8.08 11.19
CA LYS A 201 -6.74 -7.25 12.40
C LYS A 201 -7.14 -8.04 13.65
N GLN A 202 -7.91 -9.12 13.49
CA GLN A 202 -8.42 -9.96 14.57
C GLN A 202 -7.44 -11.08 14.97
N MET A 203 -6.49 -11.44 14.08
CA MET A 203 -5.53 -12.52 14.33
C MET A 203 -4.32 -12.03 15.12
N ARG A 204 -3.82 -12.93 15.97
CA ARG A 204 -2.54 -12.77 16.67
C ARG A 204 -1.41 -13.21 15.75
N TRP A 205 -0.18 -12.79 16.01
CA TRP A 205 0.99 -13.15 15.18
C TRP A 205 1.27 -14.66 15.12
N TYR A 206 0.80 -15.43 16.11
CA TYR A 206 0.95 -16.86 16.20
C TYR A 206 -0.28 -17.66 15.72
N ASP A 207 -1.33 -17.00 15.30
CA ASP A 207 -2.50 -17.64 14.67
C ASP A 207 -2.15 -17.94 13.21
N VAL A 208 -1.30 -18.97 13.02
CA VAL A 208 -0.82 -19.34 11.69
C VAL A 208 -1.82 -20.25 10.99
N PRO A 209 -2.10 -20.03 9.69
CA PRO A 209 -3.00 -20.89 8.93
C PRO A 209 -2.48 -22.33 8.82
N SER A 210 -3.38 -23.30 8.60
CA SER A 210 -3.03 -24.73 8.45
C SER A 210 -2.26 -25.06 7.16
N ARG A 211 -2.32 -24.15 6.16
CA ARG A 211 -1.56 -24.22 4.89
C ARG A 211 -0.82 -22.91 4.63
N ALA A 212 0.10 -22.88 3.67
CA ALA A 212 0.70 -21.63 3.21
C ALA A 212 -0.43 -20.68 2.79
N PHE A 213 -0.34 -19.42 3.22
CA PHE A 213 -1.25 -18.42 2.72
C PHE A 213 -0.73 -17.87 1.40
N ARG A 214 -1.64 -17.60 0.49
CA ARG A 214 -1.33 -17.01 -0.80
C ARG A 214 -1.79 -15.56 -0.80
N ILE A 215 -0.85 -14.65 -1.06
CA ILE A 215 -1.16 -13.25 -1.35
C ILE A 215 -1.29 -13.11 -2.86
N ARG A 216 -2.44 -12.67 -3.32
CA ARG A 216 -2.68 -12.33 -4.73
C ARG A 216 -2.72 -10.80 -4.84
N VAL A 217 -1.94 -10.26 -5.76
CA VAL A 217 -1.89 -8.83 -6.06
C VAL A 217 -2.29 -8.64 -7.51
N SER A 218 -3.38 -7.92 -7.75
CA SER A 218 -3.84 -7.58 -9.09
C SER A 218 -3.73 -6.07 -9.28
N VAL A 219 -2.81 -5.66 -10.12
CA VAL A 219 -2.63 -4.25 -10.49
C VAL A 219 -3.53 -3.95 -11.67
N LEU A 220 -4.42 -2.97 -11.49
CA LEU A 220 -5.38 -2.58 -12.51
C LEU A 220 -4.79 -1.49 -13.43
N GLU A 221 -5.55 -1.11 -14.45
CA GLU A 221 -5.15 -0.02 -15.34
C GLU A 221 -5.14 1.32 -14.58
N PRO A 222 -4.15 2.19 -14.87
CA PRO A 222 -4.11 3.51 -14.31
C PRO A 222 -5.36 4.34 -14.69
N VAL A 223 -5.90 5.04 -13.73
CA VAL A 223 -7.08 5.89 -13.91
C VAL A 223 -6.67 7.35 -13.81
N ALA A 224 -6.88 8.10 -14.88
CA ALA A 224 -6.64 9.54 -14.90
C ALA A 224 -7.75 10.25 -14.10
N ALA A 225 -7.36 11.09 -13.14
CA ALA A 225 -8.29 11.73 -12.23
C ALA A 225 -9.28 12.69 -12.95
N ASP A 226 -8.84 13.36 -14.00
CA ASP A 226 -9.62 14.26 -14.83
C ASP A 226 -10.70 13.53 -15.66
N GLN A 227 -10.39 12.34 -16.16
CA GLN A 227 -11.34 11.54 -16.96
C GLN A 227 -12.55 11.09 -16.13
N LEU A 228 -12.34 10.68 -14.89
CA LEU A 228 -13.44 10.27 -14.01
C LEU A 228 -14.34 11.44 -13.61
N ILE A 229 -13.75 12.62 -13.40
CA ILE A 229 -14.51 13.82 -13.05
C ILE A 229 -15.36 14.28 -14.25
N ALA A 230 -14.82 14.21 -15.46
CA ALA A 230 -15.55 14.59 -16.68
C ALA A 230 -16.73 13.67 -16.99
N HIS A 231 -16.60 12.37 -16.70
CA HIS A 231 -17.65 11.37 -16.98
C HIS A 231 -18.86 11.45 -16.03
N GLU A 232 -18.64 11.78 -14.76
CA GLU A 232 -19.71 11.89 -13.77
C GLU A 232 -20.26 13.32 -13.60
N GLY A 233 -19.53 14.32 -14.12
CA GLY A 233 -19.88 15.74 -14.02
C GLY A 233 -20.78 16.28 -15.12
N SER A 234 -21.28 15.46 -16.05
CA SER A 234 -22.27 15.88 -17.05
C SER A 234 -23.68 15.55 -16.55
N PRO A 235 -24.38 16.47 -15.87
CA PRO A 235 -25.83 16.35 -15.74
C PRO A 235 -26.41 16.58 -17.14
N GLU A 236 -27.05 15.59 -17.73
CA GLU A 236 -27.94 15.78 -18.88
C GLU A 236 -28.94 16.88 -18.51
N GLY A 237 -28.78 18.06 -19.10
CA GLY A 237 -29.80 19.07 -19.07
C GLY A 237 -29.53 20.43 -18.44
N SER A 238 -28.32 20.97 -18.40
CA SER A 238 -28.15 22.38 -18.15
C SER A 238 -28.19 23.18 -19.47
N PRO A 239 -29.21 24.03 -19.69
CA PRO A 239 -29.33 24.83 -20.92
C PRO A 239 -28.38 26.02 -21.00
N ASP A 240 -27.57 26.24 -20.01
CA ASP A 240 -26.66 27.37 -19.93
C ASP A 240 -25.21 26.86 -19.98
N GLY A 241 -24.54 27.09 -21.10
CA GLY A 241 -23.22 26.54 -21.44
C GLY A 241 -22.03 26.97 -20.56
N SER A 242 -22.23 27.22 -19.28
CA SER A 242 -21.18 27.49 -18.29
C SER A 242 -20.68 26.20 -17.70
N HIS A 243 -19.66 25.60 -18.31
CA HIS A 243 -18.86 24.49 -17.70
C HIS A 243 -18.02 25.05 -16.53
N GLU A 244 -18.65 25.32 -15.41
CA GLU A 244 -17.92 25.64 -14.19
C GLU A 244 -17.23 24.35 -13.70
N SER A 245 -15.91 24.36 -13.65
CA SER A 245 -15.12 23.23 -13.14
C SER A 245 -15.60 22.87 -11.71
N PRO A 246 -15.83 21.59 -11.39
CA PRO A 246 -16.34 21.22 -10.08
C PRO A 246 -15.38 21.69 -8.98
N SER A 247 -15.92 22.07 -7.83
CA SER A 247 -15.09 22.46 -6.71
C SER A 247 -14.12 21.32 -6.32
N PRO A 248 -12.90 21.61 -5.84
CA PRO A 248 -11.92 20.57 -5.49
C PRO A 248 -12.46 19.54 -4.49
N ALA A 249 -13.38 19.93 -3.61
CA ALA A 249 -14.02 19.04 -2.65
C ALA A 249 -15.01 18.07 -3.33
N LEU A 250 -15.76 18.55 -4.32
CA LEU A 250 -16.68 17.72 -5.10
C LEU A 250 -15.89 16.75 -5.98
N ALA A 251 -14.88 17.24 -6.68
CA ALA A 251 -13.99 16.42 -7.50
C ALA A 251 -13.35 15.28 -6.70
N ALA A 252 -12.82 15.55 -5.50
CA ALA A 252 -12.26 14.54 -4.63
C ALA A 252 -13.29 13.53 -4.12
N ARG A 253 -14.53 13.96 -3.85
CA ARG A 253 -15.63 13.07 -3.47
C ARG A 253 -15.99 12.11 -4.59
N THR A 254 -16.24 12.65 -5.79
CA THR A 254 -16.56 11.87 -7.00
C THR A 254 -15.47 10.85 -7.28
N LEU A 255 -14.20 11.28 -7.31
CA LEU A 255 -13.05 10.42 -7.54
C LEU A 255 -12.93 9.30 -6.49
N THR A 256 -13.21 9.62 -5.21
CA THR A 256 -13.19 8.61 -4.14
C THR A 256 -14.27 7.56 -4.35
N SER A 257 -15.50 7.98 -4.64
CA SER A 257 -16.63 7.07 -4.86
C SER A 257 -16.40 6.18 -6.08
N ALA A 258 -15.88 6.73 -7.17
CA ALA A 258 -15.57 5.99 -8.38
C ALA A 258 -14.48 4.92 -8.16
N ILE A 259 -13.37 5.27 -7.51
CA ILE A 259 -12.28 4.32 -7.21
C ILE A 259 -12.75 3.25 -6.20
N GLU A 260 -13.51 3.62 -5.18
CA GLU A 260 -14.08 2.67 -4.21
C GLU A 260 -15.03 1.67 -4.90
N ALA A 261 -15.93 2.16 -5.76
CA ALA A 261 -16.83 1.33 -6.54
C ALA A 261 -16.05 0.40 -7.50
N HIS A 262 -15.04 0.94 -8.18
CA HIS A 262 -14.20 0.17 -9.11
C HIS A 262 -13.45 -0.98 -8.39
N ILE A 263 -12.86 -0.71 -7.24
CA ILE A 263 -12.18 -1.73 -6.42
C ILE A 263 -13.18 -2.76 -5.90
N ASN A 264 -14.35 -2.34 -5.38
CA ASN A 264 -15.37 -3.26 -4.90
C ASN A 264 -15.89 -4.16 -6.02
N GLN A 265 -16.19 -3.62 -7.21
CA GLN A 265 -16.64 -4.38 -8.37
C GLN A 265 -15.59 -5.43 -8.78
N ARG A 266 -14.33 -5.04 -8.85
CA ARG A 266 -13.26 -5.95 -9.22
C ARG A 266 -13.00 -7.03 -8.18
N LEU A 267 -13.10 -6.73 -6.89
CA LEU A 267 -13.05 -7.75 -5.84
C LEU A 267 -14.16 -8.78 -6.00
N PHE A 268 -15.35 -8.36 -6.43
CA PHE A 268 -16.47 -9.25 -6.73
C PHE A 268 -16.19 -10.11 -7.98
N ASP A 269 -15.79 -9.49 -9.09
CA ASP A 269 -15.58 -10.15 -10.39
C ASP A 269 -14.45 -11.19 -10.38
N TYR A 270 -13.40 -10.97 -9.59
CA TYR A 270 -12.26 -11.91 -9.50
C TYR A 270 -12.54 -13.16 -8.65
N GLY A 271 -13.79 -13.36 -8.18
CA GLY A 271 -14.13 -14.56 -7.41
C GLY A 271 -13.39 -14.70 -6.10
N PHE A 272 -12.87 -13.59 -5.55
CA PHE A 272 -12.30 -13.59 -4.19
C PHE A 272 -13.33 -13.99 -3.13
N PHE A 273 -14.58 -14.19 -3.57
CA PHE A 273 -15.74 -14.53 -2.73
C PHE A 273 -16.14 -16.01 -2.78
N GLU A 274 -15.56 -16.80 -3.71
CA GLU A 274 -15.82 -18.23 -3.78
C GLU A 274 -14.78 -19.03 -2.99
N THR A 275 -14.94 -19.11 -1.69
CA THR A 275 -14.42 -20.24 -0.90
C THR A 275 -15.30 -20.43 0.32
N GLY A 276 -16.40 -21.08 0.12
CA GLY A 276 -17.30 -21.51 1.16
C GLY A 276 -18.04 -22.76 0.72
N ASN A 277 -17.34 -23.87 0.58
CA ASN A 277 -17.87 -25.23 0.75
C ASN A 277 -16.80 -26.10 1.38
#